data_cf3868eaf5c923410fe48a1319c767b3
#
_entry.id   cf3868eaf5c923410fe48a1319c767b3
#
_cell.length_a   1.000
_cell.length_b   1.000
_cell.length_c   1.000
_cell.angle_alpha   90.00
_cell.angle_beta   90.00
_cell.angle_gamma   90.00
#
_symmetry.space_group_name_H-M   'P 1'
#
loop_
_entity.id
_entity.type
_entity.pdbx_description
1 polymer ?
#
loop_
_entity_poly.entity_id
_entity_poly.type
_entity_poly.pdbx_seq_one_letter_code
_entity_poly.pdbx_strand_id
1 'polypeptide(L)'
;PNTTYYTWRVTTTSSDQILRHLFVVFQRQDRRGNQQQNNGVFDNADVRRIYARINSKQYPERAIECNFTDDANKNITRPYMYLLDAVKKYQDVGDGSQISVEEFCTLYPIFYFDVSKHSERAVDSTAEIKITWTLGAAPAVPFNVYALVISDRFVTVDSVGGKMSIQV
;
A
#
# COMPACT_ATOMS: atom_id res chain seq x y z
N PRO A 1 5.32 11.74 -23.17
CA PRO A 1 6.16 10.56 -23.03
C PRO A 1 5.29 9.38 -22.60
N ASN A 2 5.31 8.31 -23.41
CA ASN A 2 4.55 7.07 -23.13
C ASN A 2 5.27 6.24 -22.06
N THR A 3 5.39 6.76 -20.86
CA THR A 3 6.05 6.06 -19.76
C THR A 3 5.05 5.12 -19.10
N THR A 4 5.42 3.86 -18.97
CA THR A 4 4.64 2.83 -18.27
C THR A 4 5.29 2.36 -16.97
N TYR A 5 6.52 2.78 -16.70
CA TYR A 5 7.29 2.44 -15.51
C TYR A 5 7.43 3.65 -14.60
N TYR A 6 7.08 3.50 -13.34
CA TYR A 6 7.07 4.56 -12.35
C TYR A 6 7.75 4.11 -11.07
N THR A 7 8.40 5.04 -10.42
CA THR A 7 8.93 4.86 -9.07
C THR A 7 8.59 6.09 -8.23
N TRP A 8 8.03 5.87 -7.08
CA TRP A 8 7.69 6.91 -6.11
C TRP A 8 8.39 6.64 -4.78
N ARG A 9 9.09 7.65 -4.27
CA ARG A 9 9.71 7.62 -2.94
C ARG A 9 8.74 8.22 -1.94
N VAL A 10 8.36 7.43 -0.94
CA VAL A 10 7.54 7.86 0.19
C VAL A 10 8.47 8.12 1.35
N THR A 11 8.52 9.36 1.82
CA THR A 11 9.35 9.74 2.97
C THR A 11 8.52 9.59 4.23
N THR A 12 9.01 8.82 5.20
CA THR A 12 8.43 8.76 6.55
C THR A 12 9.06 9.85 7.41
N THR A 13 8.27 10.46 8.26
CA THR A 13 8.68 11.63 9.06
C THR A 13 9.36 11.27 10.38
N SER A 14 9.38 10.00 10.78
CA SER A 14 9.92 9.56 12.07
C SER A 14 10.89 8.41 11.92
N SER A 15 12.04 8.51 12.60
CA SER A 15 13.09 7.49 12.62
C SER A 15 12.76 6.29 13.50
N ASP A 16 11.84 6.45 14.48
CA ASP A 16 11.60 5.45 15.51
C ASP A 16 10.42 4.51 15.21
N GLN A 17 9.91 4.56 13.99
CA GLN A 17 8.76 3.76 13.56
C GLN A 17 9.18 2.46 12.88
N ILE A 18 8.65 1.35 13.37
CA ILE A 18 8.79 0.06 12.70
C ILE A 18 7.61 -0.11 11.75
N LEU A 19 7.92 -0.11 10.46
CA LEU A 19 6.91 -0.31 9.42
C LEU A 19 6.33 -1.71 9.49
N ARG A 20 5.00 -1.80 9.47
CA ARG A 20 4.28 -3.08 9.52
C ARG A 20 3.53 -3.37 8.24
N HIS A 21 2.75 -2.42 7.77
CA HIS A 21 1.87 -2.62 6.63
C HIS A 21 1.87 -1.39 5.73
N LEU A 22 1.80 -1.65 4.43
CA LEU A 22 1.72 -0.63 3.40
C LEU A 22 0.56 -0.97 2.46
N PHE A 23 -0.36 -0.02 2.29
CA PHE A 23 -1.45 -0.11 1.31
C PHE A 23 -1.22 0.94 0.24
N VAL A 24 -1.41 0.58 -1.02
CA VAL A 24 -1.24 1.47 -2.16
C VAL A 24 -2.49 1.41 -3.03
N VAL A 25 -3.01 2.57 -3.39
CA VAL A 25 -4.18 2.72 -4.27
C VAL A 25 -3.92 3.75 -5.34
N PHE A 26 -4.59 3.59 -6.47
CA PHE A 26 -4.56 4.50 -7.61
C PHE A 26 -5.95 5.13 -7.78
N GLN A 27 -5.98 6.42 -8.09
CA GLN A 27 -7.23 7.12 -8.36
C GLN A 27 -7.03 8.07 -9.54
N ARG A 28 -7.93 8.05 -10.50
CA ARG A 28 -7.90 8.98 -11.61
C ARG A 28 -8.00 10.42 -11.11
N GLN A 29 -7.16 11.28 -11.66
CA GLN A 29 -7.07 12.68 -11.22
C GLN A 29 -8.33 13.48 -11.53
N ASP A 30 -9.08 13.11 -12.58
CA ASP A 30 -10.33 13.76 -12.99
C ASP A 30 -11.51 13.50 -12.04
N ARG A 31 -11.38 12.56 -11.09
CA ARG A 31 -12.39 12.34 -10.03
C ARG A 31 -12.33 13.42 -8.96
N ARG A 32 -11.17 14.00 -8.73
CA ARG A 32 -10.96 14.97 -7.66
C ARG A 32 -11.70 16.28 -7.99
N GLY A 33 -12.65 16.66 -7.13
CA GLY A 33 -13.45 17.86 -7.30
C GLY A 33 -14.64 17.70 -8.27
N ASN A 34 -14.84 16.51 -8.82
CA ASN A 34 -15.99 16.22 -9.67
C ASN A 34 -17.14 15.66 -8.83
N GLN A 35 -18.17 16.45 -8.61
CA GLN A 35 -19.35 16.05 -7.81
C GLN A 35 -20.18 14.91 -8.45
N GLN A 36 -19.98 14.64 -9.74
CA GLN A 36 -20.69 13.58 -10.47
C GLN A 36 -20.00 12.22 -10.35
N GLN A 37 -18.80 12.18 -9.75
CA GLN A 37 -18.03 10.94 -9.60
C GLN A 37 -17.82 10.59 -8.12
N ASN A 38 -17.88 9.30 -7.82
CA ASN A 38 -17.62 8.81 -6.48
C ASN A 38 -16.10 8.85 -6.17
N ASN A 39 -15.71 9.72 -5.25
CA ASN A 39 -14.32 9.85 -4.80
C ASN A 39 -13.86 8.72 -3.87
N GLY A 40 -14.77 7.85 -3.41
CA GLY A 40 -14.44 6.67 -2.61
C GLY A 40 -14.04 5.44 -3.43
N VAL A 41 -14.00 5.57 -4.77
CA VAL A 41 -13.64 4.48 -5.67
C VAL A 41 -12.20 4.65 -6.16
N PHE A 42 -11.48 3.54 -6.22
CA PHE A 42 -10.13 3.47 -6.76
C PHE A 42 -10.14 2.82 -8.14
N ASP A 43 -9.04 2.98 -8.86
CA ASP A 43 -8.89 2.49 -10.21
C ASP A 43 -7.74 1.47 -10.25
N ASN A 44 -7.87 0.42 -11.07
CA ASN A 44 -6.82 -0.58 -11.24
C ASN A 44 -5.61 -0.06 -12.03
N ALA A 45 -5.77 1.09 -12.71
CA ALA A 45 -4.73 1.77 -13.49
C ALA A 45 -4.00 0.86 -14.50
N ASP A 46 -4.57 -0.29 -14.84
CA ASP A 46 -3.91 -1.34 -15.65
C ASP A 46 -2.52 -1.72 -15.12
N VAL A 47 -2.39 -1.80 -13.79
CA VAL A 47 -1.15 -2.21 -13.15
C VAL A 47 -0.82 -3.64 -13.54
N ARG A 48 0.39 -3.86 -14.08
CA ARG A 48 0.91 -5.17 -14.48
C ARG A 48 1.88 -5.73 -13.47
N ARG A 49 2.63 -4.87 -12.81
CA ARG A 49 3.62 -5.26 -11.82
C ARG A 49 3.75 -4.18 -10.77
N ILE A 50 3.81 -4.57 -9.50
CA ILE A 50 4.01 -3.62 -8.39
C ILE A 50 4.81 -4.29 -7.27
N TYR A 51 5.69 -3.53 -6.64
CA TYR A 51 6.44 -3.93 -5.44
C TYR A 51 6.88 -2.70 -4.65
N ALA A 52 7.13 -2.91 -3.37
CA ALA A 52 7.72 -1.91 -2.50
C ALA A 52 9.17 -2.31 -2.15
N ARG A 53 10.04 -1.32 -1.97
CA ARG A 53 11.35 -1.50 -1.35
C ARG A 53 11.42 -0.67 -0.09
N ILE A 54 11.90 -1.27 0.99
CA ILE A 54 12.22 -0.57 2.21
C ILE A 54 13.71 -0.65 2.37
N ASN A 55 14.37 0.51 2.33
CA ASN A 55 15.81 0.61 2.18
C ASN A 55 16.27 -0.19 0.92
N SER A 56 16.99 -1.27 1.09
CA SER A 56 17.48 -2.10 -0.01
C SER A 56 16.64 -3.36 -0.26
N LYS A 57 15.72 -3.72 0.65
CA LYS A 57 14.98 -4.99 0.61
C LYS A 57 13.62 -4.83 -0.08
N GLN A 58 13.31 -5.75 -0.99
CA GLN A 58 12.04 -5.76 -1.74
C GLN A 58 10.95 -6.53 -0.99
N TYR A 59 9.72 -5.99 -1.05
CA TYR A 59 8.50 -6.57 -0.49
C TYR A 59 7.36 -6.52 -1.54
N PRO A 60 6.69 -7.65 -1.77
CA PRO A 60 7.12 -8.99 -1.42
C PRO A 60 8.39 -9.36 -2.18
N GLU A 61 9.10 -10.40 -1.77
CA GLU A 61 10.35 -10.87 -2.40
C GLU A 61 10.18 -11.04 -3.91
N ARG A 62 9.06 -11.65 -4.33
CA ARG A 62 8.64 -11.68 -5.74
C ARG A 62 7.58 -10.61 -5.96
N ALA A 63 7.83 -9.66 -6.86
CA ALA A 63 6.88 -8.62 -7.22
C ALA A 63 5.47 -9.17 -7.49
N ILE A 64 4.45 -8.39 -7.16
CA ILE A 64 3.07 -8.72 -7.49
C ILE A 64 2.89 -8.47 -8.99
N GLU A 65 2.62 -9.52 -9.73
CA GLU A 65 2.23 -9.45 -11.13
C GLU A 65 0.71 -9.60 -11.21
N CYS A 66 0.06 -8.74 -11.98
CA CYS A 66 -1.39 -8.73 -12.13
C CYS A 66 -1.80 -8.32 -13.54
N ASN A 67 -3.03 -8.67 -13.87
CA ASN A 67 -3.66 -8.32 -15.14
C ASN A 67 -5.16 -8.16 -14.89
N PHE A 68 -5.65 -6.93 -15.00
CA PHE A 68 -7.05 -6.58 -14.75
C PHE A 68 -7.89 -6.51 -16.01
N THR A 69 -7.27 -6.29 -17.17
CA THR A 69 -7.95 -5.86 -18.41
C THR A 69 -8.12 -6.95 -19.44
N ASP A 70 -7.29 -7.99 -19.39
CA ASP A 70 -7.36 -9.12 -20.33
C ASP A 70 -8.15 -10.26 -19.70
N ASP A 71 -9.39 -10.45 -20.11
CA ASP A 71 -10.27 -11.48 -19.56
C ASP A 71 -9.75 -12.91 -19.79
N ALA A 72 -9.01 -13.15 -20.88
CA ALA A 72 -8.44 -14.46 -21.18
C ALA A 72 -7.24 -14.79 -20.28
N ASN A 73 -6.48 -13.77 -19.83
CA ASN A 73 -5.28 -13.92 -19.02
C ASN A 73 -5.38 -13.13 -17.72
N LYS A 74 -6.60 -12.98 -17.19
CA LYS A 74 -6.85 -12.25 -15.95
C LYS A 74 -6.06 -12.87 -14.79
N ASN A 75 -5.21 -12.08 -14.17
CA ASN A 75 -4.38 -12.49 -13.05
C ASN A 75 -4.50 -11.49 -11.90
N ILE A 76 -5.45 -11.73 -11.01
CA ILE A 76 -5.74 -10.86 -9.87
C ILE A 76 -5.72 -11.63 -8.55
N THR A 77 -5.55 -12.93 -8.60
CA THR A 77 -5.65 -13.80 -7.41
C THR A 77 -4.65 -13.39 -6.34
N ARG A 78 -3.40 -13.15 -6.72
CA ARG A 78 -2.35 -12.84 -5.76
C ARG A 78 -2.55 -11.51 -5.05
N PRO A 79 -2.79 -10.36 -5.74
CA PRO A 79 -3.06 -9.11 -5.05
C PRO A 79 -4.34 -9.16 -4.21
N TYR A 80 -5.38 -9.86 -4.69
CA TYR A 80 -6.61 -10.04 -3.93
C TYR A 80 -6.39 -10.85 -2.65
N MET A 81 -5.67 -11.98 -2.72
CA MET A 81 -5.36 -12.79 -1.54
C MET A 81 -4.53 -12.02 -0.50
N TYR A 82 -3.60 -11.17 -0.94
CA TYR A 82 -2.85 -10.31 -0.03
C TYR A 82 -3.77 -9.30 0.68
N LEU A 83 -4.74 -8.73 -0.02
CA LEU A 83 -5.74 -7.86 0.62
C LEU A 83 -6.59 -8.63 1.65
N LEU A 84 -7.04 -9.84 1.32
CA LEU A 84 -7.79 -10.68 2.26
C LEU A 84 -6.97 -11.01 3.51
N ASP A 85 -5.68 -11.31 3.36
CA ASP A 85 -4.79 -11.56 4.49
C ASP A 85 -4.62 -10.32 5.36
N ALA A 86 -4.57 -9.13 4.76
CA ALA A 86 -4.55 -7.87 5.51
C ALA A 86 -5.83 -7.69 6.33
N VAL A 87 -6.99 -7.88 5.69
CA VAL A 87 -8.30 -7.75 6.36
C VAL A 87 -8.40 -8.71 7.54
N LYS A 88 -8.00 -9.98 7.38
CA LYS A 88 -8.00 -10.98 8.47
C LYS A 88 -7.14 -10.56 9.67
N LYS A 89 -6.02 -9.87 9.43
CA LYS A 89 -5.14 -9.40 10.52
C LYS A 89 -5.76 -8.31 11.38
N TYR A 90 -6.74 -7.58 10.87
CA TYR A 90 -7.38 -6.46 11.55
C TYR A 90 -8.81 -6.74 12.00
N GLN A 91 -9.39 -7.87 11.58
CA GLN A 91 -10.72 -8.30 12.02
C GLN A 91 -10.60 -9.44 13.03
N ASP A 92 -11.06 -9.17 14.24
CA ASP A 92 -11.12 -10.16 15.34
C ASP A 92 -12.22 -11.21 15.14
N VAL A 93 -13.12 -11.03 14.20
CA VAL A 93 -14.31 -11.86 14.02
C VAL A 93 -14.41 -12.32 12.57
N GLY A 94 -14.59 -13.61 12.42
CA GLY A 94 -14.55 -14.42 11.20
C GLY A 94 -15.53 -14.11 10.07
N ASP A 95 -16.04 -12.93 9.95
CA ASP A 95 -16.73 -12.49 8.73
C ASP A 95 -15.68 -12.13 7.69
N GLY A 96 -15.63 -12.92 6.63
CA GLY A 96 -14.70 -12.74 5.52
C GLY A 96 -14.72 -11.32 4.95
N SER A 97 -13.77 -11.01 4.09
CA SER A 97 -13.74 -9.72 3.40
C SER A 97 -15.11 -9.42 2.79
N GLN A 98 -15.65 -8.26 3.10
CA GLN A 98 -16.87 -7.75 2.47
C GLN A 98 -16.62 -7.30 1.02
N ILE A 99 -15.36 -7.31 0.56
CA ILE A 99 -14.98 -6.96 -0.81
C ILE A 99 -14.94 -8.24 -1.64
N SER A 100 -15.84 -8.36 -2.60
CA SER A 100 -15.83 -9.44 -3.57
C SER A 100 -14.68 -9.30 -4.58
N VAL A 101 -14.37 -10.37 -5.30
CA VAL A 101 -13.35 -10.35 -6.38
C VAL A 101 -13.71 -9.31 -7.45
N GLU A 102 -14.99 -9.18 -7.78
CA GLU A 102 -15.47 -8.23 -8.77
C GLU A 102 -15.28 -6.79 -8.29
N GLU A 103 -15.66 -6.50 -7.05
CA GLU A 103 -15.45 -5.17 -6.44
C GLU A 103 -13.97 -4.82 -6.31
N PHE A 104 -13.12 -5.81 -5.99
CA PHE A 104 -11.67 -5.61 -6.00
C PHE A 104 -11.16 -5.20 -7.38
N CYS A 105 -11.70 -5.76 -8.46
CA CYS A 105 -11.28 -5.43 -9.82
C CYS A 105 -11.74 -4.04 -10.27
N THR A 106 -12.95 -3.64 -9.85
CA THR A 106 -13.67 -2.50 -10.43
C THR A 106 -13.71 -1.28 -9.54
N LEU A 107 -13.79 -1.48 -8.22
CA LEU A 107 -14.03 -0.39 -7.26
C LEU A 107 -12.90 -0.20 -6.25
N TYR A 108 -12.27 -1.29 -5.81
CA TYR A 108 -11.32 -1.27 -4.69
C TYR A 108 -10.04 -2.06 -4.96
N PRO A 109 -9.31 -1.80 -6.05
CA PRO A 109 -8.01 -2.43 -6.31
C PRO A 109 -6.96 -1.89 -5.34
N ILE A 110 -6.92 -2.45 -4.15
CA ILE A 110 -6.01 -2.06 -3.07
C ILE A 110 -4.83 -3.03 -3.06
N PHE A 111 -3.63 -2.53 -3.30
CA PHE A 111 -2.39 -3.31 -3.22
C PHE A 111 -1.84 -3.26 -1.80
N TYR A 112 -1.73 -4.43 -1.20
CA TYR A 112 -1.22 -4.58 0.15
C TYR A 112 0.15 -5.23 0.17
N PHE A 113 1.03 -4.72 1.05
CA PHE A 113 2.36 -5.22 1.29
C PHE A 113 2.56 -5.44 2.79
N ASP A 114 2.83 -6.70 3.17
CA ASP A 114 3.27 -7.05 4.51
C ASP A 114 4.77 -6.77 4.62
N VAL A 115 5.12 -5.77 5.38
CA VAL A 115 6.50 -5.38 5.64
C VAL A 115 6.90 -5.63 7.09
N SER A 116 6.07 -6.35 7.86
CA SER A 116 6.25 -6.62 9.28
C SER A 116 7.51 -7.43 9.60
N LYS A 117 8.01 -8.19 8.61
CA LYS A 117 9.26 -8.97 8.72
C LYS A 117 10.52 -8.16 8.40
N HIS A 118 10.38 -6.84 8.33
CA HIS A 118 11.52 -5.97 8.18
C HIS A 118 12.33 -5.99 9.48
N SER A 119 13.50 -6.62 9.45
CA SER A 119 14.35 -6.86 10.64
C SER A 119 15.22 -5.66 11.02
N GLU A 120 15.28 -4.66 10.18
CA GLU A 120 16.06 -3.46 10.47
C GLU A 120 15.19 -2.53 11.35
N ARG A 121 15.48 -2.51 12.64
CA ARG A 121 15.23 -1.31 13.42
C ARG A 121 15.99 -0.20 12.69
N ALA A 122 15.27 0.76 12.17
CA ALA A 122 15.87 2.01 11.76
C ALA A 122 16.33 2.74 13.03
N VAL A 123 17.44 2.27 13.61
CA VAL A 123 17.90 2.74 14.92
C VAL A 123 18.39 4.16 14.84
N ASP A 124 18.66 4.71 13.66
CA ASP A 124 19.11 6.10 13.50
C ASP A 124 18.83 6.71 12.11
N SER A 125 18.02 6.08 11.29
CA SER A 125 17.73 6.63 9.96
C SER A 125 16.27 6.46 9.56
N THR A 126 15.74 7.49 8.92
CA THR A 126 14.42 7.46 8.30
C THR A 126 14.32 6.31 7.29
N ALA A 127 13.34 5.43 7.43
CA ALA A 127 13.15 4.35 6.46
C ALA A 127 12.78 4.94 5.08
N GLU A 128 13.56 4.60 4.06
CA GLU A 128 13.25 4.95 2.68
C GLU A 128 12.27 3.92 2.12
N ILE A 129 11.03 4.33 1.89
CA ILE A 129 10.04 3.52 1.18
C ILE A 129 10.03 3.94 -0.29
N LYS A 130 10.24 2.98 -1.17
CA LYS A 130 10.19 3.19 -2.61
C LYS A 130 9.16 2.23 -3.22
N ILE A 131 8.09 2.77 -3.79
CA ILE A 131 7.06 2.01 -4.48
C ILE A 131 7.34 2.07 -5.97
N THR A 132 7.41 0.92 -6.62
CA THR A 132 7.66 0.81 -8.06
C THR A 132 6.55 0.01 -8.71
N TRP A 133 6.03 0.53 -9.82
CA TRP A 133 5.00 -0.16 -10.60
C TRP A 133 5.17 0.01 -12.10
N THR A 134 4.58 -0.91 -12.84
CA THR A 134 4.52 -0.89 -14.29
C THR A 134 3.06 -1.02 -14.71
N LEU A 135 2.65 -0.22 -15.67
CA LEU A 135 1.32 -0.24 -16.29
C LEU A 135 1.35 -0.99 -17.61
N GLY A 136 0.23 -1.57 -18.04
CA GLY A 136 0.10 -2.22 -19.32
C GLY A 136 0.13 -1.24 -20.50
N ALA A 137 -0.43 -0.04 -20.28
CA ALA A 137 -0.40 1.04 -21.25
C ALA A 137 -0.18 2.38 -20.54
N ALA A 138 0.28 3.38 -21.28
CA ALA A 138 0.35 4.75 -20.78
C ALA A 138 -1.07 5.26 -20.51
N PRO A 139 -1.36 5.79 -19.31
CA PRO A 139 -2.71 6.22 -18.97
C PRO A 139 -3.12 7.45 -19.78
N ALA A 140 -4.35 7.42 -20.31
CA ALA A 140 -4.93 8.57 -21.00
C ALA A 140 -5.25 9.73 -20.04
N VAL A 141 -5.57 9.40 -18.79
CA VAL A 141 -5.80 10.36 -17.70
C VAL A 141 -4.78 10.11 -16.61
N PRO A 142 -4.13 11.14 -16.07
CA PRO A 142 -3.19 10.98 -14.96
C PRO A 142 -3.85 10.36 -13.73
N PHE A 143 -3.05 9.63 -12.95
CA PHE A 143 -3.45 9.04 -11.68
C PHE A 143 -2.78 9.74 -10.50
N ASN A 144 -3.53 9.92 -9.44
CA ASN A 144 -3.00 10.15 -8.11
C ASN A 144 -2.72 8.79 -7.47
N VAL A 145 -1.59 8.66 -6.82
CA VAL A 145 -1.21 7.45 -6.07
C VAL A 145 -1.17 7.79 -4.60
N TYR A 146 -1.87 7.01 -3.80
CA TYR A 146 -1.90 7.18 -2.35
C TYR A 146 -1.29 5.96 -1.69
N ALA A 147 -0.55 6.20 -0.61
CA ALA A 147 0.02 5.16 0.23
C ALA A 147 -0.41 5.39 1.69
N LEU A 148 -1.01 4.37 2.30
CA LEU A 148 -1.24 4.32 3.73
C LEU A 148 -0.16 3.44 4.34
N VAL A 149 0.61 4.01 5.25
CA VAL A 149 1.69 3.33 5.98
C VAL A 149 1.23 3.12 7.42
N ILE A 150 1.22 1.87 7.86
CA ILE A 150 0.95 1.52 9.25
C ILE A 150 2.26 1.09 9.90
N SER A 151 2.59 1.73 11.02
CA SER A 151 3.82 1.50 11.76
C SER A 151 3.53 1.37 13.26
N ASP A 152 4.37 0.60 13.94
CA ASP A 152 4.40 0.58 15.40
C ASP A 152 5.21 1.75 15.90
N ARG A 153 4.78 2.29 17.03
CA ARG A 153 5.51 3.31 17.76
C ARG A 153 5.74 2.86 19.19
N PHE A 154 6.96 2.98 19.65
CA PHE A 154 7.29 2.72 21.05
C PHE A 154 7.11 4.01 21.87
N VAL A 155 6.43 3.88 22.99
CA VAL A 155 6.29 4.95 23.96
C VAL A 155 6.95 4.46 25.24
N THR A 156 8.00 5.15 25.68
CA THR A 156 8.64 4.88 26.96
C THR A 156 8.02 5.78 28.02
N VAL A 157 7.52 5.20 29.07
CA VAL A 157 6.95 5.92 30.23
C VAL A 157 7.92 5.77 31.39
N ASP A 158 8.63 6.84 31.72
CA ASP A 158 9.52 6.86 32.85
C ASP A 158 8.80 7.49 34.08
N SER A 159 8.80 6.76 35.20
CA SER A 159 8.30 7.24 36.46
C SER A 159 9.47 7.47 37.42
N VAL A 160 9.98 8.68 37.46
CA VAL A 160 11.06 9.05 38.36
C VAL A 160 10.52 10.08 39.34
N GLY A 161 10.60 9.78 40.65
CA GLY A 161 10.22 10.72 41.72
C GLY A 161 8.76 11.15 41.71
N GLY A 162 7.83 10.27 41.26
CA GLY A 162 6.39 10.56 41.24
C GLY A 162 5.94 11.46 40.09
N LYS A 163 6.83 11.78 39.14
CA LYS A 163 6.51 12.45 37.87
C LYS A 163 6.54 11.46 36.75
N MET A 164 5.47 11.43 35.97
CA MET A 164 5.38 10.62 34.76
C MET A 164 5.83 11.46 33.56
N SER A 165 6.88 11.04 32.87
CA SER A 165 7.30 11.61 31.58
C SER A 165 7.08 10.61 30.47
N ILE A 166 6.47 11.06 29.38
CA ILE A 166 6.27 10.25 28.16
C ILE A 166 7.25 10.76 27.12
N GLN A 167 8.20 9.92 26.73
CA GLN A 167 9.03 10.15 25.54
C GLN A 167 8.33 9.50 24.34
N VAL A 168 8.10 10.30 23.33
CA VAL A 168 7.36 9.92 22.12
C VAL A 168 8.28 9.95 20.92
#